data_aeb7326681934d2746899dc38755331b
#
_entry.id   aeb7326681934d2746899dc38755331b
#
_cell.length_a   1.000
_cell.length_b   1.000
_cell.length_c   1.000
_cell.angle_alpha   90.00
_cell.angle_beta   90.00
_cell.angle_gamma   90.00
#
_symmetry.space_group_name_H-M   'P 1'
#
loop_
_entity.id
_entity.type
_entity.pdbx_description
1 polymer ?
#
loop_
_entity_poly.entity_id
_entity_poly.type
_entity_poly.pdbx_seq_one_letter_code
_entity_poly.pdbx_strand_id
1 'polypeptide(L)'
;MPRPKKNSFFFAWYKSSSYFCTIMMENLYRESHRPGRIEVICGSMFSGKTEELIRRMKRAKFARQRVVIFKPAIDTRYSDEDVVSHDHNAIPSTPIDTSASILLLAEDIDVVGIDEAQFLDAGLIEVCNQLANHGVRVIIAGLDMDFQGVPFGPIPALCAVADEVTKVHAICVKCGALAYVSHRLVKNDRRVMLGEAQEYEPLCRDCYQKSLQEEKLTWPQPCPEK
;
A
#
# COMPACT_ATOMS: atom_id res chain seq x y z
N MET A 1 23.69 15.26 -73.24
CA MET A 1 23.95 14.33 -72.12
C MET A 1 23.18 14.80 -70.91
N PRO A 2 22.14 14.06 -70.42
CA PRO A 2 21.39 14.43 -69.23
C PRO A 2 22.13 13.94 -67.99
N ARG A 3 22.19 14.78 -66.93
CA ARG A 3 22.76 14.44 -65.61
C ARG A 3 21.85 13.44 -64.87
N PRO A 4 22.42 12.49 -64.09
CA PRO A 4 21.62 11.52 -63.36
C PRO A 4 20.90 12.19 -62.18
N LYS A 5 19.62 11.87 -61.99
CA LYS A 5 18.82 12.25 -60.84
C LYS A 5 19.34 11.55 -59.60
N LYS A 6 19.82 12.31 -58.59
CA LYS A 6 20.24 11.81 -57.29
C LYS A 6 19.03 11.16 -56.60
N ASN A 7 19.18 9.93 -56.14
CA ASN A 7 18.23 9.11 -55.44
C ASN A 7 17.69 9.82 -54.15
N SER A 8 16.53 10.39 -54.22
CA SER A 8 15.80 10.98 -53.08
C SER A 8 15.31 9.92 -52.08
N PHE A 9 15.28 8.64 -52.47
CA PHE A 9 14.82 7.52 -51.63
C PHE A 9 15.84 7.16 -50.52
N PHE A 10 17.14 7.31 -50.73
CA PHE A 10 18.14 6.98 -49.76
C PHE A 10 18.22 7.99 -48.59
N PHE A 11 17.94 9.26 -48.85
CA PHE A 11 17.88 10.31 -47.83
C PHE A 11 16.63 10.25 -46.94
N ALA A 12 15.50 9.79 -47.52
CA ALA A 12 14.25 9.60 -46.75
C ALA A 12 14.38 8.41 -45.79
N TRP A 13 15.06 7.32 -46.22
CA TRP A 13 15.23 6.13 -45.39
C TRP A 13 16.22 6.38 -44.24
N TYR A 14 17.29 7.13 -44.47
CA TYR A 14 18.27 7.49 -43.44
C TYR A 14 17.68 8.42 -42.38
N LYS A 15 16.85 9.39 -42.75
CA LYS A 15 16.11 10.25 -41.81
C LYS A 15 15.09 9.46 -41.01
N SER A 16 14.38 8.52 -41.59
CA SER A 16 13.39 7.67 -40.94
C SER A 16 14.06 6.74 -39.90
N SER A 17 15.20 6.12 -40.28
CA SER A 17 15.93 5.24 -39.36
C SER A 17 16.56 5.99 -38.19
N SER A 18 17.09 7.20 -38.41
CA SER A 18 17.66 8.05 -37.36
C SER A 18 16.52 8.54 -36.40
N TYR A 19 15.35 8.90 -36.94
CA TYR A 19 14.20 9.33 -36.14
C TYR A 19 13.66 8.17 -35.29
N PHE A 20 13.58 6.97 -35.85
CA PHE A 20 13.15 5.78 -35.14
C PHE A 20 14.13 5.39 -34.03
N CYS A 21 15.42 5.49 -34.28
CA CYS A 21 16.45 5.25 -33.28
C CYS A 21 16.41 6.31 -32.15
N THR A 22 16.19 7.57 -32.47
CA THR A 22 16.05 8.66 -31.49
C THR A 22 14.82 8.46 -30.61
N ILE A 23 13.67 8.11 -31.20
CA ILE A 23 12.42 7.82 -30.45
C ILE A 23 12.60 6.58 -29.57
N MET A 24 13.25 5.52 -30.05
CA MET A 24 13.57 4.35 -29.24
C MET A 24 14.52 4.71 -28.08
N MET A 25 15.55 5.49 -28.33
CA MET A 25 16.49 5.92 -27.28
C MET A 25 15.81 6.86 -26.27
N GLU A 26 14.94 7.78 -26.71
CA GLU A 26 14.15 8.63 -25.82
C GLU A 26 13.16 7.83 -24.99
N ASN A 27 12.52 6.81 -25.56
CA ASN A 27 11.61 5.93 -24.82
C ASN A 27 12.39 5.06 -23.80
N LEU A 28 13.51 4.47 -24.19
CA LEU A 28 14.40 3.74 -23.29
C LEU A 28 14.94 4.66 -22.19
N TYR A 29 15.30 5.93 -22.51
CA TYR A 29 15.74 6.90 -21.53
C TYR A 29 14.63 7.32 -20.57
N ARG A 30 13.40 7.49 -21.06
CA ARG A 30 12.21 7.77 -20.23
C ARG A 30 11.82 6.58 -19.35
N GLU A 31 11.93 5.35 -19.84
CA GLU A 31 11.70 4.14 -19.05
C GLU A 31 12.76 3.94 -17.98
N SER A 32 14.04 4.24 -18.27
CA SER A 32 15.14 4.13 -17.32
C SER A 32 15.21 5.26 -16.28
N HIS A 33 14.40 6.31 -16.40
CA HIS A 33 14.46 7.51 -15.54
C HIS A 33 13.09 7.86 -14.91
N ARG A 34 12.15 6.93 -14.80
CA ARG A 34 11.00 7.16 -13.93
C ARG A 34 11.49 7.14 -12.48
N PRO A 35 11.40 8.26 -11.75
CA PRO A 35 11.76 8.24 -10.35
C PRO A 35 10.81 7.29 -9.63
N GLY A 36 11.35 6.26 -9.01
CA GLY A 36 10.59 5.46 -8.07
C GLY A 36 10.21 6.31 -6.89
N ARG A 37 9.19 5.89 -6.15
CA ARG A 37 8.71 6.59 -4.95
C ARG A 37 7.95 5.65 -4.03
N ILE A 38 7.88 6.03 -2.78
CA ILE A 38 7.15 5.33 -1.73
C ILE A 38 5.92 6.15 -1.35
N GLU A 39 4.73 5.56 -1.50
CA GLU A 39 3.44 6.14 -1.11
C GLU A 39 2.83 5.28 0.01
N VAL A 40 2.52 5.88 1.15
CA VAL A 40 1.89 5.17 2.27
C VAL A 40 0.45 5.64 2.45
N ILE A 41 -0.48 4.70 2.48
CA ILE A 41 -1.89 4.90 2.80
C ILE A 41 -2.13 4.29 4.18
N CYS A 42 -2.30 5.11 5.20
CA CYS A 42 -2.46 4.64 6.57
C CYS A 42 -3.77 5.14 7.21
N GLY A 43 -4.15 4.55 8.33
CA GLY A 43 -5.35 4.93 9.09
C GLY A 43 -6.03 3.75 9.76
N SER A 44 -7.14 4.00 10.49
CA SER A 44 -7.88 2.99 11.22
C SER A 44 -8.55 1.95 10.30
N MET A 45 -9.07 0.88 10.86
CA MET A 45 -9.99 -0.02 10.12
C MET A 45 -11.19 0.75 9.59
N PHE A 46 -11.80 0.27 8.53
CA PHE A 46 -12.97 0.85 7.85
C PHE A 46 -12.74 2.26 7.25
N SER A 47 -11.49 2.67 7.06
CA SER A 47 -11.14 4.00 6.54
C SER A 47 -10.95 4.06 5.02
N GLY A 48 -11.11 2.95 4.29
CA GLY A 48 -10.97 2.91 2.84
C GLY A 48 -9.52 2.79 2.34
N LYS A 49 -8.58 2.26 3.16
CA LYS A 49 -7.18 2.08 2.75
C LYS A 49 -7.03 1.18 1.53
N THR A 50 -7.63 -0.01 1.60
CA THR A 50 -7.61 -1.00 0.51
C THR A 50 -8.29 -0.47 -0.75
N GLU A 51 -9.41 0.26 -0.62
CA GLU A 51 -10.09 0.93 -1.74
C GLU A 51 -9.16 1.95 -2.42
N GLU A 52 -8.45 2.76 -1.64
CA GLU A 52 -7.52 3.75 -2.18
C GLU A 52 -6.30 3.08 -2.84
N LEU A 53 -5.77 2.00 -2.25
CA LEU A 53 -4.73 1.18 -2.89
C LEU A 53 -5.21 0.65 -4.24
N ILE A 54 -6.37 -0.03 -4.27
CA ILE A 54 -6.97 -0.58 -5.50
C ILE A 54 -7.18 0.54 -6.53
N ARG A 55 -7.67 1.71 -6.12
CA ARG A 55 -7.87 2.86 -7.00
C ARG A 55 -6.56 3.32 -7.64
N ARG A 56 -5.47 3.43 -6.87
CA ARG A 56 -4.13 3.80 -7.39
C ARG A 56 -3.59 2.72 -8.33
N MET A 57 -3.73 1.45 -7.98
CA MET A 57 -3.29 0.33 -8.81
C MET A 57 -4.05 0.23 -10.13
N LYS A 58 -5.39 0.42 -10.12
CA LYS A 58 -6.20 0.50 -11.35
C LYS A 58 -5.73 1.63 -12.26
N ARG A 59 -5.43 2.81 -11.73
CA ARG A 59 -4.91 3.94 -12.52
C ARG A 59 -3.55 3.61 -13.15
N ALA A 60 -2.65 2.95 -12.42
CA ALA A 60 -1.38 2.48 -12.97
C ALA A 60 -1.59 1.49 -14.13
N LYS A 61 -2.51 0.53 -13.95
CA LYS A 61 -2.88 -0.44 -14.99
C LYS A 61 -3.47 0.24 -16.24
N PHE A 62 -4.32 1.26 -16.08
CA PHE A 62 -4.81 2.07 -17.21
C PHE A 62 -3.67 2.82 -17.93
N ALA A 63 -2.64 3.22 -17.21
CA ALA A 63 -1.41 3.81 -17.78
C ALA A 63 -0.48 2.76 -18.42
N ARG A 64 -0.95 1.52 -18.60
CA ARG A 64 -0.20 0.38 -19.14
C ARG A 64 1.08 0.04 -18.39
N GLN A 65 1.12 0.33 -17.09
CA GLN A 65 2.20 -0.08 -16.22
C GLN A 65 2.00 -1.53 -15.77
N ARG A 66 3.10 -2.27 -15.61
CA ARG A 66 3.09 -3.62 -15.04
C ARG A 66 2.91 -3.49 -13.52
N VAL A 67 1.84 -4.08 -13.00
CA VAL A 67 1.44 -3.94 -11.60
C VAL A 67 1.34 -5.28 -10.91
N VAL A 68 1.74 -5.35 -9.65
CA VAL A 68 1.55 -6.50 -8.77
C VAL A 68 1.11 -6.00 -7.40
N ILE A 69 0.28 -6.81 -6.70
CA ILE A 69 -0.10 -6.55 -5.31
C ILE A 69 0.36 -7.72 -4.45
N PHE A 70 0.97 -7.41 -3.32
CA PHE A 70 1.35 -8.36 -2.29
C PHE A 70 0.49 -8.17 -1.04
N LYS A 71 0.23 -9.26 -0.33
CA LYS A 71 -0.38 -9.25 1.00
C LYS A 71 0.32 -10.26 1.92
N PRO A 72 0.32 -10.07 3.24
CA PRO A 72 0.82 -11.07 4.18
C PRO A 72 0.00 -12.36 4.08
N ALA A 73 0.67 -13.52 4.05
CA ALA A 73 0.01 -14.82 3.99
C ALA A 73 -0.87 -15.12 5.24
N ILE A 74 -0.61 -14.44 6.35
CA ILE A 74 -1.46 -14.50 7.55
C ILE A 74 -2.86 -13.91 7.32
N ASP A 75 -3.06 -13.04 6.33
CA ASP A 75 -4.36 -12.44 6.04
C ASP A 75 -5.23 -13.37 5.18
N THR A 76 -6.01 -14.21 5.84
CA THR A 76 -6.93 -15.18 5.25
C THR A 76 -8.39 -14.73 5.24
N ARG A 77 -8.68 -13.44 5.55
CA ARG A 77 -10.05 -12.91 5.68
C ARG A 77 -10.85 -12.93 4.38
N TYR A 78 -10.16 -12.86 3.25
CA TYR A 78 -10.74 -12.94 1.91
C TYR A 78 -10.06 -14.07 1.14
N SER A 79 -10.43 -14.30 -0.14
CA SER A 79 -9.80 -15.36 -0.95
C SER A 79 -8.27 -15.26 -0.91
N ASP A 80 -7.58 -16.40 -0.90
CA ASP A 80 -6.11 -16.45 -0.80
C ASP A 80 -5.39 -15.70 -1.94
N GLU A 81 -6.08 -15.43 -3.05
CA GLU A 81 -5.50 -14.86 -4.27
C GLU A 81 -5.95 -13.43 -4.59
N ASP A 82 -6.87 -12.82 -3.80
CA ASP A 82 -7.40 -11.50 -4.11
C ASP A 82 -7.26 -10.51 -2.95
N VAL A 83 -6.91 -9.25 -3.25
CA VAL A 83 -7.19 -8.11 -2.38
C VAL A 83 -8.61 -7.62 -2.72
N VAL A 84 -9.53 -7.79 -1.76
CA VAL A 84 -10.93 -7.45 -1.91
C VAL A 84 -11.25 -6.24 -1.03
N SER A 85 -11.82 -5.19 -1.60
CA SER A 85 -12.40 -4.11 -0.82
C SER A 85 -13.78 -4.50 -0.29
N HIS A 86 -14.29 -3.78 0.73
CA HIS A 86 -15.65 -3.98 1.25
C HIS A 86 -16.74 -3.90 0.18
N ASP A 87 -16.48 -3.23 -0.94
CA ASP A 87 -17.38 -3.11 -2.10
C ASP A 87 -17.17 -4.21 -3.17
N HIS A 88 -16.52 -5.34 -2.83
CA HIS A 88 -16.23 -6.48 -3.72
C HIS A 88 -15.39 -6.12 -4.96
N ASN A 89 -14.66 -5.02 -4.95
CA ASN A 89 -13.64 -4.74 -5.98
C ASN A 89 -12.38 -5.56 -5.68
N ALA A 90 -12.13 -6.59 -6.47
CA ALA A 90 -10.97 -7.46 -6.34
C ALA A 90 -9.87 -7.11 -7.34
N ILE A 91 -8.62 -7.19 -6.92
CA ILE A 91 -7.45 -7.28 -7.79
C ILE A 91 -6.63 -8.48 -7.32
N PRO A 92 -6.17 -9.37 -8.22
CA PRO A 92 -5.30 -10.49 -7.86
C PRO A 92 -4.10 -10.03 -7.04
N SER A 93 -3.81 -10.73 -5.98
CA SER A 93 -2.68 -10.47 -5.09
C SER A 93 -1.87 -11.72 -4.84
N THR A 94 -0.60 -11.55 -4.51
CA THR A 94 0.31 -12.64 -4.18
C THR A 94 0.54 -12.65 -2.67
N PRO A 95 0.13 -13.71 -1.96
CA PRO A 95 0.43 -13.85 -0.54
C PRO A 95 1.95 -14.09 -0.34
N ILE A 96 2.52 -13.46 0.68
CA ILE A 96 3.94 -13.57 1.03
C ILE A 96 4.13 -13.77 2.52
N ASP A 97 5.13 -14.56 2.91
CA ASP A 97 5.48 -14.79 4.30
C ASP A 97 6.49 -13.75 4.83
N THR A 98 7.37 -13.25 3.96
CA THR A 98 8.42 -12.28 4.32
C THR A 98 8.50 -11.15 3.32
N SER A 99 8.91 -9.97 3.79
CA SER A 99 9.11 -8.79 2.92
C SER A 99 10.19 -9.03 1.84
N ALA A 100 11.22 -9.82 2.14
CA ALA A 100 12.29 -10.14 1.20
C ALA A 100 11.79 -10.85 -0.08
N SER A 101 10.69 -11.60 0.00
CA SER A 101 10.09 -12.29 -1.15
C SER A 101 9.62 -11.30 -2.23
N ILE A 102 9.29 -10.06 -1.85
CA ILE A 102 8.87 -9.02 -2.79
C ILE A 102 9.95 -8.73 -3.84
N LEU A 103 11.23 -8.64 -3.42
CA LEU A 103 12.34 -8.35 -4.34
C LEU A 103 12.49 -9.42 -5.42
N LEU A 104 12.23 -10.67 -5.09
CA LEU A 104 12.32 -11.79 -6.02
C LEU A 104 11.14 -11.83 -7.01
N LEU A 105 9.96 -11.42 -6.54
CA LEU A 105 8.70 -11.51 -7.30
C LEU A 105 8.36 -10.23 -8.06
N ALA A 106 9.05 -9.12 -7.79
CA ALA A 106 8.82 -7.82 -8.43
C ALA A 106 9.78 -7.53 -9.60
N GLU A 107 10.40 -8.55 -10.17
CA GLU A 107 11.24 -8.40 -11.36
C GLU A 107 10.41 -7.85 -12.54
N ASP A 108 10.94 -6.84 -13.22
CA ASP A 108 10.26 -6.17 -14.34
C ASP A 108 8.91 -5.50 -14.03
N ILE A 109 8.62 -5.12 -12.79
CA ILE A 109 7.40 -4.45 -12.35
C ILE A 109 7.60 -2.94 -12.25
N ASP A 110 6.63 -2.16 -12.76
CA ASP A 110 6.64 -0.69 -12.68
C ASP A 110 6.01 -0.17 -11.37
N VAL A 111 4.99 -0.87 -10.85
CA VAL A 111 4.25 -0.47 -9.64
C VAL A 111 3.98 -1.68 -8.75
N VAL A 112 4.43 -1.60 -7.51
CA VAL A 112 4.18 -2.58 -6.46
C VAL A 112 3.15 -2.04 -5.48
N GLY A 113 2.06 -2.77 -5.24
CA GLY A 113 1.11 -2.55 -4.17
C GLY A 113 1.38 -3.51 -3.01
N ILE A 114 1.23 -3.06 -1.77
CA ILE A 114 1.34 -3.90 -0.57
C ILE A 114 0.16 -3.58 0.32
N ASP A 115 -0.72 -4.55 0.56
CA ASP A 115 -1.85 -4.39 1.48
C ASP A 115 -1.56 -5.03 2.83
N GLU A 116 -2.26 -4.58 3.88
CA GLU A 116 -2.14 -5.06 5.26
C GLU A 116 -0.68 -5.14 5.77
N ALA A 117 0.14 -4.17 5.33
CA ALA A 117 1.59 -4.17 5.52
C ALA A 117 2.05 -4.15 6.99
N GLN A 118 1.18 -3.79 7.95
CA GLN A 118 1.48 -3.85 9.39
C GLN A 118 1.78 -5.27 9.89
N PHE A 119 1.41 -6.30 9.13
CA PHE A 119 1.69 -7.69 9.49
C PHE A 119 2.99 -8.24 8.90
N LEU A 120 3.67 -7.48 8.05
CA LEU A 120 4.99 -7.85 7.53
C LEU A 120 6.12 -7.48 8.52
N ASP A 121 7.28 -8.04 8.26
CA ASP A 121 8.47 -7.81 9.08
C ASP A 121 9.09 -6.41 8.86
N ALA A 122 10.00 -6.00 9.76
CA ALA A 122 10.66 -4.70 9.69
C ALA A 122 11.59 -4.53 8.46
N GLY A 123 11.97 -5.62 7.79
CA GLY A 123 12.75 -5.59 6.55
C GLY A 123 12.01 -4.93 5.39
N LEU A 124 10.69 -4.79 5.51
CA LEU A 124 9.87 -4.13 4.48
C LEU A 124 10.34 -2.71 4.16
N ILE A 125 10.87 -1.98 5.16
CA ILE A 125 11.36 -0.61 4.98
C ILE A 125 12.50 -0.58 3.96
N GLU A 126 13.48 -1.48 4.14
CA GLU A 126 14.62 -1.60 3.23
C GLU A 126 14.20 -2.08 1.84
N VAL A 127 13.30 -3.07 1.77
CA VAL A 127 12.72 -3.57 0.52
C VAL A 127 12.05 -2.44 -0.27
N CYS A 128 11.25 -1.60 0.37
CA CYS A 128 10.59 -0.47 -0.28
C CYS A 128 11.60 0.58 -0.79
N ASN A 129 12.63 0.89 0.00
CA ASN A 129 13.70 1.80 -0.42
C ASN A 129 14.46 1.24 -1.63
N GLN A 130 14.81 -0.04 -1.64
CA GLN A 130 15.49 -0.67 -2.77
C GLN A 130 14.65 -0.62 -4.04
N LEU A 131 13.36 -0.97 -3.96
CA LEU A 131 12.44 -0.89 -5.09
C LEU A 131 12.32 0.55 -5.63
N ALA A 132 12.11 1.51 -4.76
CA ALA A 132 11.99 2.92 -5.14
C ALA A 132 13.29 3.44 -5.77
N ASN A 133 14.46 3.11 -5.21
CA ASN A 133 15.76 3.48 -5.76
C ASN A 133 16.01 2.88 -7.14
N HIS A 134 15.36 1.75 -7.47
CA HIS A 134 15.40 1.13 -8.81
C HIS A 134 14.27 1.60 -9.74
N GLY A 135 13.57 2.68 -9.40
CA GLY A 135 12.57 3.30 -10.27
C GLY A 135 11.17 2.71 -10.14
N VAL A 136 10.92 1.81 -9.18
CA VAL A 136 9.60 1.22 -8.93
C VAL A 136 8.76 2.15 -8.06
N ARG A 137 7.50 2.36 -8.42
CA ARG A 137 6.52 3.04 -7.57
C ARG A 137 5.95 2.04 -6.57
N VAL A 138 6.17 2.27 -5.28
CA VAL A 138 5.70 1.41 -4.20
C VAL A 138 4.52 2.08 -3.49
N ILE A 139 3.36 1.41 -3.42
CA ILE A 139 2.15 1.91 -2.77
C ILE A 139 1.79 0.95 -1.65
N ILE A 140 1.81 1.43 -0.42
CA ILE A 140 1.66 0.62 0.78
C ILE A 140 0.37 1.01 1.50
N ALA A 141 -0.46 0.05 1.85
CA ALA A 141 -1.63 0.25 2.68
C ALA A 141 -1.50 -0.53 4.00
N GLY A 142 -1.86 0.11 5.12
CA GLY A 142 -1.79 -0.57 6.41
C GLY A 142 -2.29 0.27 7.58
N LEU A 143 -2.51 -0.41 8.72
CA LEU A 143 -2.87 0.21 9.99
C LEU A 143 -1.66 0.92 10.59
N ASP A 144 -1.80 2.18 10.91
CA ASP A 144 -0.73 2.97 11.57
C ASP A 144 -0.67 2.73 13.08
N MET A 145 -1.77 2.29 13.68
CA MET A 145 -1.87 1.97 15.11
C MET A 145 -2.64 0.66 15.32
N ASP A 146 -2.28 -0.05 16.39
CA ASP A 146 -3.05 -1.18 16.87
C ASP A 146 -4.30 -0.72 17.66
N PHE A 147 -5.07 -1.68 18.19
CA PHE A 147 -6.30 -1.42 18.95
C PHE A 147 -6.08 -0.65 20.26
N GLN A 148 -4.85 -0.60 20.78
CA GLN A 148 -4.47 0.17 21.96
C GLN A 148 -4.03 1.60 21.62
N GLY A 149 -4.04 1.97 20.32
CA GLY A 149 -3.56 3.26 19.84
C GLY A 149 -2.02 3.38 19.84
N VAL A 150 -1.31 2.24 19.86
CA VAL A 150 0.14 2.17 19.79
C VAL A 150 0.60 1.99 18.35
N PRO A 151 1.70 2.62 17.91
CA PRO A 151 2.26 2.45 16.58
C PRO A 151 2.43 0.98 16.19
N PHE A 152 1.99 0.59 14.97
CA PHE A 152 1.86 -0.81 14.61
C PHE A 152 2.76 -1.23 13.45
N GLY A 153 3.54 -2.30 13.66
CA GLY A 153 4.39 -2.92 12.64
C GLY A 153 5.38 -1.94 11.99
N PRO A 154 5.71 -2.12 10.71
CA PRO A 154 6.63 -1.26 9.98
C PRO A 154 6.00 0.06 9.51
N ILE A 155 4.67 0.24 9.58
CA ILE A 155 3.96 1.39 9.02
C ILE A 155 4.47 2.74 9.52
N PRO A 156 4.73 2.95 10.83
CA PRO A 156 5.24 4.25 11.31
C PRO A 156 6.60 4.61 10.73
N ALA A 157 7.49 3.63 10.57
CA ALA A 157 8.80 3.84 9.96
C ALA A 157 8.68 4.06 8.43
N LEU A 158 7.76 3.34 7.77
CA LEU A 158 7.45 3.56 6.34
C LEU A 158 6.89 4.97 6.11
N CYS A 159 6.03 5.49 6.99
CA CYS A 159 5.56 6.88 6.91
C CYS A 159 6.71 7.90 7.01
N ALA A 160 7.78 7.59 7.76
CA ALA A 160 8.93 8.47 7.91
C ALA A 160 9.81 8.52 6.65
N VAL A 161 9.91 7.43 5.88
CA VAL A 161 10.73 7.34 4.67
C VAL A 161 9.95 7.56 3.38
N ALA A 162 8.62 7.65 3.45
CA ALA A 162 7.75 7.81 2.29
C ALA A 162 7.88 9.20 1.66
N ASP A 163 7.79 9.26 0.32
CA ASP A 163 7.66 10.51 -0.44
C ASP A 163 6.26 11.12 -0.30
N GLU A 164 5.23 10.28 -0.08
CA GLU A 164 3.84 10.71 0.10
C GLU A 164 3.16 9.86 1.19
N VAL A 165 2.52 10.53 2.16
CA VAL A 165 1.70 9.87 3.18
C VAL A 165 0.27 10.38 3.08
N THR A 166 -0.67 9.45 2.86
CA THR A 166 -2.11 9.71 2.85
C THR A 166 -2.74 9.04 4.07
N LYS A 167 -3.11 9.85 5.08
CA LYS A 167 -3.84 9.34 6.24
C LYS A 167 -5.33 9.44 5.99
N VAL A 168 -5.99 8.28 5.89
CA VAL A 168 -7.44 8.15 5.69
C VAL A 168 -8.14 7.87 7.03
N HIS A 169 -9.40 8.30 7.14
CA HIS A 169 -10.16 8.18 8.38
C HIS A 169 -11.50 7.50 8.13
N ALA A 170 -11.88 6.60 9.01
CA ALA A 170 -13.25 6.13 9.12
C ALA A 170 -14.11 7.17 9.85
N ILE A 171 -15.40 6.89 9.95
CA ILE A 171 -16.33 7.71 10.75
C ILE A 171 -16.51 7.05 12.12
N CYS A 172 -16.37 7.83 13.19
CA CYS A 172 -16.58 7.39 14.55
C CYS A 172 -18.04 6.94 14.74
N VAL A 173 -18.25 5.69 15.11
CA VAL A 173 -19.59 5.11 15.26
C VAL A 173 -20.37 5.74 16.42
N LYS A 174 -19.70 6.37 17.40
CA LYS A 174 -20.36 6.98 18.57
C LYS A 174 -20.79 8.43 18.34
N CYS A 175 -20.03 9.22 17.57
CA CYS A 175 -20.31 10.67 17.46
C CYS A 175 -20.27 11.22 16.04
N GLY A 176 -19.94 10.42 15.02
CA GLY A 176 -19.88 10.88 13.63
C GLY A 176 -18.64 11.71 13.26
N ALA A 177 -17.69 11.95 14.18
CA ALA A 177 -16.43 12.62 13.88
C ALA A 177 -15.45 11.68 13.15
N LEU A 178 -14.34 12.22 12.64
CA LEU A 178 -13.28 11.41 12.04
C LEU A 178 -12.68 10.47 13.09
N ALA A 179 -12.70 9.17 12.80
CA ALA A 179 -12.09 8.15 13.65
C ALA A 179 -10.56 8.17 13.50
N TYR A 180 -9.87 7.86 14.59
CA TYR A 180 -8.42 7.82 14.60
C TYR A 180 -7.85 6.47 15.04
N VAL A 181 -8.64 5.62 15.71
CA VAL A 181 -8.22 4.32 16.23
C VAL A 181 -9.26 3.25 15.93
N SER A 182 -8.81 2.01 15.81
CA SER A 182 -9.65 0.80 15.71
C SER A 182 -9.80 0.21 17.11
N HIS A 183 -10.87 0.55 17.82
CA HIS A 183 -11.14 0.06 19.17
C HIS A 183 -11.62 -1.40 19.10
N ARG A 184 -11.05 -2.29 19.91
CA ARG A 184 -11.42 -3.70 19.96
C ARG A 184 -12.54 -3.93 20.95
N LEU A 185 -13.62 -4.59 20.51
CA LEU A 185 -14.79 -4.90 21.33
C LEU A 185 -14.63 -6.19 22.14
N VAL A 186 -13.80 -7.11 21.64
CA VAL A 186 -13.59 -8.43 22.25
C VAL A 186 -12.37 -8.42 23.15
N LYS A 187 -12.53 -8.90 24.39
CA LYS A 187 -11.44 -9.06 25.37
C LYS A 187 -10.56 -10.22 24.95
N ASN A 188 -9.41 -9.93 24.36
CA ASN A 188 -8.39 -10.89 23.99
C ASN A 188 -7.01 -10.21 24.09
N ASP A 189 -6.06 -10.85 24.79
CA ASP A 189 -4.72 -10.30 25.01
C ASP A 189 -3.80 -10.41 23.76
N ARG A 190 -4.21 -11.12 22.72
CA ARG A 190 -3.42 -11.23 21.50
C ARG A 190 -3.39 -9.89 20.75
N ARG A 191 -2.18 -9.37 20.49
CA ARG A 191 -2.00 -8.12 19.74
C ARG A 191 -2.54 -8.21 18.31
N VAL A 192 -2.37 -9.34 17.67
CA VAL A 192 -2.88 -9.63 16.33
C VAL A 192 -4.12 -10.51 16.45
N MET A 193 -5.25 -10.00 16.03
CA MET A 193 -6.48 -10.73 15.81
C MET A 193 -7.04 -10.27 14.47
N LEU A 194 -7.09 -11.20 13.52
CA LEU A 194 -7.78 -10.97 12.26
C LEU A 194 -9.27 -10.90 12.57
N GLY A 195 -9.87 -9.73 12.39
CA GLY A 195 -11.26 -9.49 12.76
C GLY A 195 -11.94 -8.56 11.77
N GLU A 196 -13.27 -8.61 11.80
CA GLU A 196 -14.17 -7.81 10.99
C GLU A 196 -14.95 -6.78 11.84
N ALA A 197 -16.04 -6.25 11.29
CA ALA A 197 -16.87 -5.23 11.95
C ALA A 197 -17.52 -5.70 13.27
N GLN A 198 -17.51 -6.99 13.60
CA GLN A 198 -18.03 -7.51 14.85
C GLN A 198 -17.04 -7.42 16.01
N GLU A 199 -15.72 -7.37 15.71
CA GLU A 199 -14.66 -7.33 16.70
C GLU A 199 -14.04 -5.95 16.91
N TYR A 200 -14.24 -5.03 15.96
CA TYR A 200 -13.64 -3.70 16.00
C TYR A 200 -14.63 -2.59 15.64
N GLU A 201 -14.48 -1.45 16.28
CA GLU A 201 -15.21 -0.22 15.96
C GLU A 201 -14.25 0.96 15.75
N PRO A 202 -14.48 1.82 14.73
CA PRO A 202 -13.69 3.02 14.55
C PRO A 202 -14.16 4.11 15.52
N LEU A 203 -13.23 4.65 16.33
CA LEU A 203 -13.51 5.72 17.29
C LEU A 203 -12.63 6.95 17.06
N CYS A 204 -13.20 8.12 17.29
CA CYS A 204 -12.43 9.36 17.43
C CYS A 204 -11.68 9.35 18.78
N ARG A 205 -10.72 10.26 18.94
CA ARG A 205 -9.87 10.33 20.13
C ARG A 205 -10.67 10.49 21.43
N ASP A 206 -11.69 11.35 21.44
CA ASP A 206 -12.51 11.61 22.61
C ASP A 206 -13.36 10.39 22.99
N CYS A 207 -14.07 9.79 22.02
CA CYS A 207 -14.88 8.59 22.27
C CYS A 207 -14.04 7.40 22.72
N TYR A 208 -12.83 7.23 22.16
CA TYR A 208 -11.90 6.19 22.58
C TYR A 208 -11.45 6.37 24.03
N GLN A 209 -11.07 7.59 24.43
CA GLN A 209 -10.68 7.85 25.82
C GLN A 209 -11.81 7.58 26.80
N LYS A 210 -13.05 7.94 26.45
CA LYS A 210 -14.23 7.63 27.25
C LYS A 210 -14.46 6.12 27.39
N SER A 211 -14.34 5.36 26.29
CA SER A 211 -14.44 3.90 26.35
C SER A 211 -13.41 3.26 27.26
N LEU A 212 -12.14 3.70 27.19
CA LEU A 212 -11.09 3.20 28.08
C LEU A 212 -11.34 3.52 29.57
N GLN A 213 -11.98 4.66 29.86
CA GLN A 213 -12.37 5.00 31.23
C GLN A 213 -13.53 4.11 31.73
N GLU A 214 -14.52 3.88 30.89
CA GLU A 214 -15.65 2.97 31.20
C GLU A 214 -15.16 1.54 31.43
N GLU A 215 -14.25 1.05 30.62
CA GLU A 215 -13.63 -0.27 30.79
C GLU A 215 -12.87 -0.40 32.10
N LYS A 216 -12.08 0.61 32.51
CA LYS A 216 -11.38 0.63 33.80
C LYS A 216 -12.34 0.65 34.99
N LEU A 217 -13.47 1.29 34.88
CA LEU A 217 -14.51 1.32 35.94
C LEU A 217 -15.26 0.00 36.08
N THR A 218 -15.38 -0.76 34.98
CA THR A 218 -16.06 -2.07 34.97
C THR A 218 -15.14 -3.24 35.31
N TRP A 219 -13.80 -3.02 35.39
CA TRP A 219 -12.84 -4.04 35.76
C TRP A 219 -12.78 -4.19 37.29
N PRO A 220 -12.95 -5.42 37.86
CA PRO A 220 -12.72 -5.62 39.29
C PRO A 220 -11.25 -5.28 39.60
N GLN A 221 -11.04 -4.28 40.44
CA GLN A 221 -9.72 -3.95 40.95
C GLN A 221 -9.12 -5.21 41.62
N PRO A 222 -7.88 -5.60 41.31
CA PRO A 222 -7.24 -6.68 42.08
C PRO A 222 -7.28 -6.29 43.56
N CYS A 223 -7.74 -7.21 44.44
CA CYS A 223 -7.71 -7.00 45.84
C CYS A 223 -6.29 -6.59 46.26
N PRO A 224 -6.12 -5.51 47.05
CA PRO A 224 -4.81 -5.17 47.56
C PRO A 224 -4.31 -6.35 48.42
N GLU A 225 -3.17 -6.90 48.02
CA GLU A 225 -2.48 -7.91 48.80
C GLU A 225 -2.21 -7.35 50.20
N LYS A 226 -2.69 -8.08 51.23
CA LYS A 226 -2.48 -7.73 52.62
C LYS A 226 -1.08 -8.17 53.08
#